data_30b8814c2d065e516afd061a2fbd8c2b
#
_entry.id   30b8814c2d065e516afd061a2fbd8c2b
#
_cell.length_a   1.000
_cell.length_b   1.000
_cell.length_c   1.000
_cell.angle_alpha   90.00
_cell.angle_beta   90.00
_cell.angle_gamma   90.00
#
_symmetry.space_group_name_H-M   'P 1'
#
loop_
_entity.id
_entity.type
_entity.pdbx_description
1 polymer ?
#
loop_
_entity_poly.entity_id
_entity_poly.type
_entity_poly.pdbx_seq_one_letter_code
_entity_poly.pdbx_strand_id
1 'polypeptide(L)'
;MKPTAQPGSFDDLDIRIGRVVLAEEARTRKPTYRMTIDFGSELGTKVSCGAYRNYAADDLVGRLVVAVVNLGTKQMGPEMSEVLVLGVTNPGGGTTALEPDSDVPLGSQVS
;
A
#
# COMPACT_ATOMS: atom_id res chain seq x y z
N MET A 1 12.60 -7.69 18.94
CA MET A 1 12.98 -8.04 17.56
C MET A 1 12.44 -9.42 17.21
N LYS A 2 11.98 -9.60 16.00
CA LYS A 2 11.48 -10.89 15.52
C LYS A 2 12.61 -11.89 15.32
N PRO A 3 12.33 -13.20 15.36
CA PRO A 3 13.33 -14.22 15.01
C PRO A 3 13.87 -14.03 13.59
N THR A 4 15.05 -14.60 13.34
CA THR A 4 15.65 -14.55 12.01
C THR A 4 14.72 -15.22 10.99
N ALA A 5 14.43 -14.54 9.89
CA ALA A 5 13.62 -15.08 8.80
C ALA A 5 14.40 -16.12 8.00
N GLN A 6 13.67 -16.98 7.28
CA GLN A 6 14.29 -17.91 6.35
C GLN A 6 14.97 -17.13 5.22
N PRO A 7 16.16 -17.55 4.77
CA PRO A 7 16.78 -16.98 3.57
C PRO A 7 15.83 -17.18 2.39
N GLY A 8 15.55 -16.21 1.63
CA GLY A 8 14.61 -16.31 0.52
C GLY A 8 13.18 -15.90 0.85
N SER A 9 12.84 -15.70 2.12
CA SER A 9 11.49 -15.21 2.48
C SER A 9 11.19 -13.88 1.81
N PHE A 10 12.18 -13.01 1.73
CA PHE A 10 12.01 -11.72 1.06
C PHE A 10 11.79 -11.90 -0.45
N ASP A 11 12.47 -12.87 -1.05
CA ASP A 11 12.37 -13.11 -2.50
C ASP A 11 11.00 -13.63 -2.91
N ASP A 12 10.21 -14.15 -1.98
CA ASP A 12 8.85 -14.61 -2.24
C ASP A 12 7.87 -13.44 -2.39
N LEU A 13 8.25 -12.26 -1.95
CA LEU A 13 7.39 -11.08 -2.00
C LEU A 13 7.67 -10.27 -3.27
N ASP A 14 6.59 -9.90 -3.96
CA ASP A 14 6.66 -8.98 -5.10
C ASP A 14 6.27 -7.60 -4.59
N ILE A 15 7.28 -6.72 -4.43
CA ILE A 15 7.08 -5.38 -3.88
C ILE A 15 7.33 -4.37 -4.99
N ARG A 16 6.34 -3.51 -5.23
CA ARG A 16 6.35 -2.57 -6.36
C ARG A 16 6.01 -1.16 -5.91
N ILE A 17 6.46 -0.21 -6.72
CA ILE A 17 6.12 1.21 -6.55
C ILE A 17 4.89 1.51 -7.39
N GLY A 18 3.91 2.19 -6.80
CA GLY A 18 2.72 2.65 -7.50
C GLY A 18 2.39 4.08 -7.09
N ARG A 19 1.48 4.70 -7.84
CA ARG A 19 1.00 6.05 -7.55
C ARG A 19 -0.47 5.99 -7.13
N VAL A 20 -0.79 6.61 -6.02
CA VAL A 20 -2.19 6.75 -5.60
C VAL A 20 -2.91 7.68 -6.57
N VAL A 21 -3.96 7.19 -7.20
CA VAL A 21 -4.77 7.98 -8.14
C VAL A 21 -6.13 8.35 -7.58
N LEU A 22 -6.59 7.66 -6.54
CA LEU A 22 -7.86 7.93 -5.88
C LEU A 22 -7.77 7.47 -4.43
N ALA A 23 -8.35 8.24 -3.51
CA ALA A 23 -8.45 7.86 -2.10
C ALA A 23 -9.86 8.20 -1.61
N GLU A 24 -10.58 7.20 -1.14
CA GLU A 24 -11.97 7.31 -0.67
C GLU A 24 -12.12 6.64 0.69
N GLU A 25 -13.07 7.11 1.49
CA GLU A 25 -13.38 6.44 2.75
C GLU A 25 -13.87 5.03 2.48
N ALA A 26 -13.27 4.06 3.15
CA ALA A 26 -13.68 2.67 3.04
C ALA A 26 -14.71 2.31 4.10
N ARG A 27 -15.56 1.34 3.79
CA ARG A 27 -16.62 0.85 4.70
C ARG A 27 -16.07 -0.27 5.57
N THR A 28 -15.19 0.08 6.49
CA THR A 28 -14.55 -0.85 7.42
C THR A 28 -14.87 -0.46 8.85
N ARG A 29 -14.63 -1.38 9.80
CA ARG A 29 -14.85 -1.12 11.23
C ARG A 29 -13.98 0.01 11.75
N LYS A 30 -12.71 0.03 11.33
CA LYS A 30 -11.77 1.07 11.72
C LYS A 30 -11.68 2.10 10.60
N PRO A 31 -11.40 3.37 10.91
CA PRO A 31 -11.22 4.38 9.87
C PRO A 31 -10.11 3.98 8.90
N THR A 32 -10.47 3.79 7.63
CA THR A 32 -9.52 3.45 6.57
C THR A 32 -9.87 4.22 5.30
N TYR A 33 -8.90 4.31 4.39
CA TYR A 33 -9.15 4.72 3.01
C TYR A 33 -9.06 3.50 2.11
N ARG A 34 -9.90 3.50 1.07
CA ARG A 34 -9.71 2.66 -0.10
C ARG A 34 -8.90 3.48 -1.09
N MET A 35 -7.70 3.04 -1.36
CA MET A 35 -6.78 3.71 -2.29
C MET A 35 -6.71 2.92 -3.58
N THR A 36 -6.93 3.59 -4.70
CA THR A 36 -6.70 3.03 -6.03
C THR A 36 -5.30 3.45 -6.46
N ILE A 37 -4.47 2.48 -6.83
CA ILE A 37 -3.05 2.68 -7.06
C ILE A 37 -2.69 2.19 -8.46
N ASP A 38 -2.02 3.04 -9.22
CA ASP A 38 -1.52 2.73 -10.56
C ASP A 38 -0.10 2.19 -10.45
N PHE A 39 0.10 0.94 -10.87
CA PHE A 39 1.40 0.27 -10.88
C PHE A 39 2.00 0.18 -12.28
N GLY A 40 1.47 0.93 -13.23
CA GLY A 40 1.96 0.93 -14.60
C GLY A 40 1.25 -0.10 -15.47
N SER A 41 1.68 -0.19 -16.73
CA SER A 41 0.98 -0.98 -17.74
C SER A 41 1.02 -2.48 -17.51
N GLU A 42 2.05 -3.00 -16.83
CA GLU A 42 2.18 -4.43 -16.57
C GLU A 42 1.17 -4.93 -15.54
N LEU A 43 1.07 -4.23 -14.41
CA LEU A 43 0.20 -4.64 -13.30
C LEU A 43 -1.15 -3.92 -13.31
N GLY A 44 -1.23 -2.76 -13.95
CA GLY A 44 -2.44 -1.95 -13.94
C GLY A 44 -2.75 -1.34 -12.59
N THR A 45 -4.03 -1.04 -12.35
CA THR A 45 -4.48 -0.46 -11.09
C THR A 45 -4.93 -1.54 -10.13
N LYS A 46 -4.63 -1.34 -8.85
CA LYS A 46 -5.03 -2.22 -7.76
C LYS A 46 -5.57 -1.38 -6.60
N VAL A 47 -6.34 -2.02 -5.74
CA VAL A 47 -6.95 -1.37 -4.59
C VAL A 47 -6.30 -1.84 -3.29
N SER A 48 -6.02 -0.91 -2.38
CA SER A 48 -5.56 -1.21 -1.03
C SER A 48 -6.41 -0.44 -0.02
N CYS A 49 -6.90 -1.15 0.99
CA CYS A 49 -7.58 -0.52 2.13
C CYS A 49 -6.60 -0.45 3.30
N GLY A 50 -6.37 0.74 3.81
CA GLY A 50 -5.37 0.93 4.86
C GLY A 50 -5.68 2.10 5.79
N ALA A 51 -5.02 2.08 6.95
CA ALA A 51 -5.26 3.02 8.05
C ALA A 51 -4.51 4.34 7.84
N TYR A 52 -4.81 5.03 6.75
CA TYR A 52 -4.16 6.28 6.36
C TYR A 52 -5.05 7.51 6.59
N ARG A 53 -6.06 7.39 7.45
CA ARG A 53 -7.02 8.49 7.71
C ARG A 53 -6.41 9.69 8.45
N ASN A 54 -5.17 9.55 8.92
CA ASN A 54 -4.38 10.68 9.42
C ASN A 54 -3.92 11.62 8.30
N TYR A 55 -3.99 11.18 7.04
CA TYR A 55 -3.85 12.05 5.88
C TYR A 55 -5.21 12.55 5.43
N ALA A 56 -5.26 13.73 4.81
CA ALA A 56 -6.42 14.09 4.00
C ALA A 56 -6.36 13.29 2.70
N ALA A 57 -7.51 12.93 2.15
CA ALA A 57 -7.55 12.15 0.91
C ALA A 57 -6.75 12.82 -0.22
N ASP A 58 -6.89 14.14 -0.36
CA ASP A 58 -6.17 14.90 -1.39
C ASP A 58 -4.65 14.89 -1.22
N ASP A 59 -4.18 14.70 0.02
CA ASP A 59 -2.74 14.61 0.29
C ASP A 59 -2.15 13.24 -0.06
N LEU A 60 -2.99 12.22 -0.19
CA LEU A 60 -2.56 10.89 -0.62
C LEU A 60 -2.50 10.79 -2.14
N VAL A 61 -3.45 11.40 -2.84
CA VAL A 61 -3.51 11.36 -4.30
C VAL A 61 -2.26 12.00 -4.89
N GLY A 62 -1.61 11.28 -5.79
CA GLY A 62 -0.37 11.70 -6.44
C GLY A 62 0.90 11.19 -5.76
N ARG A 63 0.81 10.64 -4.54
CA ARG A 63 1.96 10.07 -3.85
C ARG A 63 2.40 8.77 -4.49
N LEU A 64 3.70 8.57 -4.53
CA LEU A 64 4.27 7.25 -4.78
C LEU A 64 4.23 6.47 -3.47
N VAL A 65 3.84 5.20 -3.56
CA VAL A 65 3.77 4.29 -2.42
C VAL A 65 4.49 3.00 -2.73
N VAL A 66 4.82 2.26 -1.69
CA VAL A 66 5.49 0.96 -1.76
C VAL A 66 4.45 -0.08 -1.36
N ALA A 67 4.21 -1.09 -2.19
CA ALA A 67 3.19 -2.08 -1.91
C ALA A 67 3.65 -3.51 -2.24
N VAL A 68 3.21 -4.46 -1.42
CA VAL A 68 3.35 -5.88 -1.71
C VAL A 68 2.14 -6.28 -2.56
N VAL A 69 2.39 -6.78 -3.77
CA VAL A 69 1.33 -7.00 -4.75
C VAL A 69 0.91 -8.46 -4.91
N ASN A 70 1.58 -9.39 -4.22
CA ASN A 70 1.32 -10.83 -4.39
C ASN A 70 0.96 -11.55 -3.08
N LEU A 71 0.27 -10.89 -2.17
CA LEU A 71 -0.22 -11.52 -0.93
C LEU A 71 -1.64 -12.08 -1.06
N GLY A 72 -2.26 -11.92 -2.23
CA GLY A 72 -3.65 -12.29 -2.44
C GLY A 72 -4.61 -11.23 -1.92
N THR A 73 -5.88 -11.39 -2.25
CA THR A 73 -6.92 -10.44 -1.89
C THR A 73 -7.42 -10.69 -0.48
N LYS A 74 -7.57 -9.63 0.31
CA LYS A 74 -8.08 -9.71 1.67
C LYS A 74 -9.46 -9.06 1.76
N GLN A 75 -10.43 -9.79 2.29
CA GLN A 75 -11.76 -9.28 2.58
C GLN A 75 -11.72 -8.46 3.88
N MET A 76 -12.23 -7.23 3.83
CA MET A 76 -12.32 -6.32 4.97
C MET A 76 -13.74 -5.78 5.08
N GLY A 77 -14.65 -6.56 5.67
CA GLY A 77 -16.08 -6.25 5.65
C GLY A 77 -16.59 -6.25 4.21
N PRO A 78 -17.26 -5.19 3.75
CA PRO A 78 -17.69 -5.08 2.35
C PRO A 78 -16.57 -4.69 1.39
N GLU A 79 -15.37 -4.38 1.90
CA GLU A 79 -14.25 -3.93 1.09
C GLU A 79 -13.31 -5.09 0.77
N MET A 80 -12.64 -5.00 -0.40
CA MET A 80 -11.61 -5.95 -0.80
C MET A 80 -10.29 -5.20 -0.98
N SER A 81 -9.22 -5.69 -0.34
CA SER A 81 -7.88 -5.13 -0.50
C SER A 81 -7.03 -6.09 -1.31
N GLU A 82 -6.56 -5.65 -2.48
CA GLU A 82 -5.81 -6.49 -3.42
C GLU A 82 -4.32 -6.48 -3.17
N VAL A 83 -3.81 -5.38 -2.62
CA VAL A 83 -2.38 -5.20 -2.33
C VAL A 83 -2.22 -4.62 -0.94
N LEU A 84 -1.01 -4.72 -0.39
CA LEU A 84 -0.68 -4.16 0.92
C LEU A 84 0.27 -2.99 0.75
N VAL A 85 -0.21 -1.78 0.97
CA VAL A 85 0.64 -0.59 1.02
C VAL A 85 1.41 -0.60 2.33
N LEU A 86 2.73 -0.46 2.24
CA LEU A 86 3.60 -0.47 3.40
C LEU A 86 3.69 0.90 4.05
N GLY A 87 3.70 0.91 5.35
CA GLY A 87 3.82 2.13 6.12
C GLY A 87 4.27 1.84 7.55
N VAL A 88 4.55 2.91 8.27
CA VAL A 88 4.99 2.84 9.66
C VAL A 88 3.81 3.17 10.55
N THR A 89 3.51 2.29 11.51
CA THR A 89 2.46 2.54 12.50
C THR A 89 2.95 3.63 13.47
N ASN A 90 2.20 4.72 13.57
CA ASN A 90 2.56 5.82 14.45
C ASN A 90 2.16 5.53 15.89
N PRO A 91 2.98 5.91 16.88
CA PRO A 91 2.63 5.71 18.30
C PRO A 91 1.31 6.38 18.69
N GLY A 92 1.01 7.54 18.10
CA GLY A 92 -0.22 8.29 18.39
C GLY A 92 -1.41 7.90 17.54
N GLY A 93 -1.29 6.87 16.71
CA GLY A 93 -2.33 6.41 15.80
C GLY A 93 -2.08 6.83 14.35
N GLY A 94 -2.72 6.14 13.42
CA GLY A 94 -2.52 6.33 11.99
C GLY A 94 -1.25 5.68 11.49
N THR A 95 -0.96 5.91 10.23
CA THR A 95 0.17 5.27 9.52
C THR A 95 0.90 6.31 8.70
N THR A 96 2.23 6.26 8.71
CA THR A 96 3.06 7.07 7.81
C THR A 96 3.46 6.21 6.62
N ALA A 97 3.10 6.63 5.42
CA ALA A 97 3.38 5.87 4.20
C ALA A 97 4.88 5.89 3.89
N LEU A 98 5.37 4.76 3.37
CA LEU A 98 6.71 4.70 2.81
C LEU A 98 6.65 5.18 1.37
N GLU A 99 7.68 5.91 0.95
CA GLU A 99 7.79 6.37 -0.44
C GLU A 99 9.25 6.33 -0.88
N PRO A 100 9.52 6.19 -2.19
CA PRO A 100 10.90 6.29 -2.67
C PRO A 100 11.39 7.74 -2.55
N ASP A 101 12.69 7.90 -2.36
CA ASP A 101 13.33 9.21 -2.20
C ASP A 101 13.20 10.08 -3.46
N SER A 102 13.05 9.47 -4.61
CA SER A 102 12.91 10.17 -5.88
C SER A 102 11.90 9.45 -6.76
N ASP A 103 11.46 10.11 -7.83
CA ASP A 103 10.57 9.49 -8.79
C ASP A 103 11.27 8.32 -9.48
N VAL A 104 10.55 7.20 -9.54
CA VAL A 104 10.94 6.00 -10.27
C VAL A 104 9.76 5.59 -11.15
N PRO A 105 9.98 4.82 -12.22
CA PRO A 105 8.86 4.36 -13.04
C PRO A 105 7.85 3.55 -12.24
N LEU A 106 6.56 3.70 -12.55
CA LEU A 106 5.52 2.91 -11.92
C LEU A 106 5.74 1.43 -12.23
N GLY A 107 5.53 0.60 -11.20
CA GLY A 107 5.81 -0.84 -11.30
C GLY A 107 7.24 -1.21 -11.01
N SER A 108 8.11 -0.25 -10.68
CA SER A 108 9.51 -0.56 -10.30
C SER A 108 9.53 -1.52 -9.13
N GLN A 109 10.40 -2.51 -9.23
CA GLN A 109 10.53 -3.56 -8.22
C GLN A 109 11.47 -3.16 -7.10
N VAL A 110 11.05 -3.43 -5.87
CA VAL A 110 11.88 -3.27 -4.69
C VAL A 110 12.65 -4.56 -4.46
N SER A 111 13.94 -4.44 -4.23
CA SER A 111 14.81 -5.60 -4.04
C SER A 111 15.60 -5.50 -2.75
#